data_837a176ea3fe38c4fa401f10c8001d38
#
_entry.id   837a176ea3fe38c4fa401f10c8001d38
#
_cell.length_a   1.000
_cell.length_b   1.000
_cell.length_c   1.000
_cell.angle_alpha   90.00
_cell.angle_beta   90.00
_cell.angle_gamma   90.00
#
_symmetry.space_group_name_H-M   'P 1'
#
loop_
_entity.id
_entity.type
_entity.pdbx_description
1 polymer ?
#
loop_
_entity_poly.entity_id
_entity_poly.type
_entity_poly.pdbx_seq_one_letter_code
_entity_poly.pdbx_strand_id
1 'polypeptide(L)'
;MNKKESEKSPGLSRARLVSAALTLIQDEGLEALSMRSLADRLNVKAASLYWHVRDRRELVELLADSILATVPATHRPAGWRQAVLDAGLALSSRVAAQKDADRILLEVPDALERSGTYGDLKLQLQAAGLQPAEAGQVALAAMVQVITARKRPAPSVLGDDAAAWIAIDSGSRGVVVHAGFDMDSLIRVATDQGAAAPSAVVHGETVVVRRLRGVGLGEIELNPRNPWRFKVHGATWNTVLDASGVDVREIKVDSGAAKVECFLPPPRGIVPIDISSGVVGVALHRAPGVAVIADCHSGALRLKLDDYSIPAVINDIHWESEGAAKAADRYELRINSGVVQLTLDTQLSSAPAPVAVPTSQAQPVGQPASALEILLDGVEARVRRG
;
A
#
# COMPACT_ATOMS: atom_id res chain seq x y z
N MET A 1 -33.46 -57.37 -23.22
CA MET A 1 -32.51 -57.41 -22.08
C MET A 1 -31.44 -56.37 -22.31
N ASN A 2 -31.65 -55.15 -21.78
CA ASN A 2 -30.67 -54.08 -21.89
C ASN A 2 -29.84 -54.06 -20.60
N LYS A 3 -28.59 -54.48 -20.71
CA LYS A 3 -27.54 -54.39 -19.67
C LYS A 3 -27.09 -52.94 -19.61
N LYS A 4 -27.60 -52.15 -18.63
CA LYS A 4 -27.03 -50.86 -18.32
C LYS A 4 -25.59 -51.09 -17.87
N GLU A 5 -24.63 -50.65 -18.72
CA GLU A 5 -23.27 -50.48 -18.30
C GLU A 5 -23.23 -49.44 -17.18
N SER A 6 -22.98 -49.92 -15.99
CA SER A 6 -22.70 -49.11 -14.81
C SER A 6 -21.36 -48.41 -15.07
N GLU A 7 -21.38 -47.13 -15.45
CA GLU A 7 -20.19 -46.26 -15.40
C GLU A 7 -19.64 -46.33 -13.97
N LYS A 8 -18.53 -47.02 -13.83
CA LYS A 8 -17.77 -47.08 -12.57
C LYS A 8 -17.28 -45.67 -12.29
N SER A 9 -17.97 -44.96 -11.41
CA SER A 9 -17.47 -43.68 -10.89
C SER A 9 -16.02 -43.85 -10.45
N PRO A 10 -15.10 -43.03 -10.90
CA PRO A 10 -13.70 -43.14 -10.53
C PRO A 10 -13.61 -43.08 -8.99
N GLY A 11 -12.93 -44.07 -8.40
CA GLY A 11 -12.83 -44.22 -6.94
C GLY A 11 -12.30 -42.94 -6.28
N LEU A 12 -12.69 -42.71 -5.03
CA LEU A 12 -12.18 -41.59 -4.25
C LEU A 12 -10.65 -41.72 -4.13
N SER A 13 -9.92 -40.63 -4.39
CA SER A 13 -8.46 -40.57 -4.29
C SER A 13 -8.04 -39.24 -3.65
N ARG A 14 -6.82 -39.14 -3.11
CA ARG A 14 -6.28 -37.89 -2.58
C ARG A 14 -6.30 -36.76 -3.61
N ALA A 15 -5.93 -37.04 -4.86
CA ALA A 15 -5.96 -36.05 -5.94
C ALA A 15 -7.38 -35.52 -6.20
N ARG A 16 -8.40 -36.41 -6.20
CA ARG A 16 -9.79 -36.03 -6.36
C ARG A 16 -10.32 -35.21 -5.17
N LEU A 17 -9.89 -35.55 -3.96
CA LEU A 17 -10.18 -34.78 -2.74
C LEU A 17 -9.62 -33.36 -2.83
N VAL A 18 -8.34 -33.22 -3.18
CA VAL A 18 -7.67 -31.93 -3.32
C VAL A 18 -8.32 -31.08 -4.41
N SER A 19 -8.59 -31.65 -5.57
CA SER A 19 -9.27 -30.94 -6.66
C SER A 19 -10.65 -30.44 -6.27
N ALA A 20 -11.46 -31.29 -5.61
CA ALA A 20 -12.80 -30.90 -5.14
C ALA A 20 -12.75 -29.81 -4.05
N ALA A 21 -11.77 -29.90 -3.14
CA ALA A 21 -11.58 -28.92 -2.09
C ALA A 21 -11.12 -27.55 -2.65
N LEU A 22 -10.20 -27.53 -3.61
CA LEU A 22 -9.78 -26.30 -4.30
C LEU A 22 -10.96 -25.67 -5.06
N THR A 23 -11.79 -26.48 -5.70
CA THR A 23 -13.00 -25.99 -6.37
C THR A 23 -14.02 -25.43 -5.37
N LEU A 24 -14.21 -26.09 -4.23
CA LEU A 24 -15.08 -25.61 -3.14
C LEU A 24 -14.60 -24.25 -2.63
N ILE A 25 -13.29 -24.11 -2.39
CA ILE A 25 -12.70 -22.86 -1.94
C ILE A 25 -12.83 -21.77 -3.00
N GLN A 26 -12.66 -22.11 -4.27
CA GLN A 26 -12.80 -21.14 -5.37
C GLN A 26 -14.22 -20.57 -5.42
N ASP A 27 -15.25 -21.41 -5.21
CA ASP A 27 -16.65 -21.01 -5.25
C ASP A 27 -17.09 -20.28 -3.97
N GLU A 28 -16.79 -20.85 -2.80
CA GLU A 28 -17.36 -20.46 -1.51
C GLU A 28 -16.36 -19.83 -0.53
N GLY A 29 -15.04 -20.00 -0.76
CA GLY A 29 -13.96 -19.53 0.12
C GLY A 29 -13.49 -20.59 1.13
N LEU A 30 -12.33 -20.31 1.76
CA LEU A 30 -11.70 -21.24 2.71
C LEU A 30 -12.56 -21.51 3.95
N GLU A 31 -13.38 -20.57 4.39
CA GLU A 31 -14.26 -20.73 5.55
C GLU A 31 -15.33 -21.81 5.33
N ALA A 32 -15.74 -22.03 4.08
CA ALA A 32 -16.70 -23.08 3.74
C ALA A 32 -16.09 -24.49 3.76
N LEU A 33 -14.75 -24.60 3.81
CA LEU A 33 -14.07 -25.89 3.78
C LEU A 33 -14.20 -26.62 5.11
N SER A 34 -14.99 -27.68 5.10
CA SER A 34 -15.12 -28.67 6.18
C SER A 34 -15.14 -30.07 5.61
N MET A 35 -14.87 -31.07 6.44
CA MET A 35 -15.00 -32.49 6.03
C MET A 35 -16.40 -32.81 5.55
N ARG A 36 -17.41 -32.17 6.12
CA ARG A 36 -18.83 -32.39 5.75
C ARG A 36 -19.14 -31.73 4.39
N SER A 37 -18.84 -30.45 4.21
CA SER A 37 -19.11 -29.77 2.94
C SER A 37 -18.35 -30.42 1.76
N LEU A 38 -17.13 -30.89 1.99
CA LEU A 38 -16.37 -31.63 1.00
C LEU A 38 -16.98 -33.00 0.67
N ALA A 39 -17.51 -33.74 1.68
CA ALA A 39 -18.17 -34.99 1.46
C ALA A 39 -19.47 -34.80 0.66
N ASP A 40 -20.26 -33.78 1.00
CA ASP A 40 -21.51 -33.44 0.30
C ASP A 40 -21.18 -33.07 -1.17
N ARG A 41 -20.13 -32.28 -1.43
CA ARG A 41 -19.73 -31.93 -2.78
C ARG A 41 -19.24 -33.11 -3.63
N LEU A 42 -18.59 -34.07 -2.99
CA LEU A 42 -18.12 -35.32 -3.62
C LEU A 42 -19.20 -36.40 -3.74
N ASN A 43 -20.39 -36.15 -3.15
CA ASN A 43 -21.48 -37.09 -3.02
C ASN A 43 -21.05 -38.43 -2.38
N VAL A 44 -20.29 -38.32 -1.27
CA VAL A 44 -19.84 -39.48 -0.47
C VAL A 44 -20.17 -39.29 1.01
N LYS A 45 -20.08 -40.35 1.79
CA LYS A 45 -20.19 -40.21 3.26
C LYS A 45 -18.92 -39.58 3.82
N ALA A 46 -19.02 -38.67 4.78
CA ALA A 46 -17.89 -38.05 5.44
C ALA A 46 -16.83 -39.05 5.97
N ALA A 47 -17.32 -40.22 6.49
CA ALA A 47 -16.46 -41.30 6.94
C ALA A 47 -15.51 -41.84 5.83
N SER A 48 -15.91 -41.73 4.57
CA SER A 48 -15.07 -42.17 3.43
C SER A 48 -13.85 -41.25 3.19
N LEU A 49 -13.94 -39.98 3.60
CA LEU A 49 -12.82 -39.03 3.47
C LEU A 49 -11.70 -39.37 4.45
N TYR A 50 -12.03 -39.86 5.64
CA TYR A 50 -11.05 -40.18 6.69
C TYR A 50 -10.12 -41.37 6.34
N TRP A 51 -10.47 -42.14 5.28
CA TRP A 51 -9.55 -43.13 4.71
C TRP A 51 -8.40 -42.48 3.90
N HIS A 52 -8.56 -41.21 3.49
CA HIS A 52 -7.59 -40.49 2.65
C HIS A 52 -6.88 -39.36 3.40
N VAL A 53 -7.54 -38.71 4.35
CA VAL A 53 -7.01 -37.63 5.18
C VAL A 53 -7.50 -37.80 6.61
N ARG A 54 -6.63 -37.61 7.59
CA ARG A 54 -6.93 -37.81 9.01
C ARG A 54 -7.87 -36.73 9.55
N ASP A 55 -7.65 -35.50 9.13
CA ASP A 55 -8.36 -34.33 9.61
C ASP A 55 -8.32 -33.17 8.60
N ARG A 56 -8.90 -32.04 8.97
CA ARG A 56 -8.89 -30.81 8.15
C ARG A 56 -7.46 -30.27 7.94
N ARG A 57 -6.60 -30.43 8.94
CA ARG A 57 -5.22 -29.92 8.85
C ARG A 57 -4.43 -30.67 7.77
N GLU A 58 -4.47 -32.01 7.75
CA GLU A 58 -3.84 -32.80 6.68
C GLU A 58 -4.43 -32.45 5.30
N LEU A 59 -5.73 -32.15 5.22
CA LEU A 59 -6.31 -31.69 3.97
C LEU A 59 -5.72 -30.36 3.53
N VAL A 60 -5.61 -29.38 4.44
CA VAL A 60 -5.00 -28.05 4.14
C VAL A 60 -3.52 -28.20 3.75
N GLU A 61 -2.78 -29.10 4.39
CA GLU A 61 -1.40 -29.43 4.00
C GLU A 61 -1.33 -29.97 2.56
N LEU A 62 -2.24 -30.85 2.16
CA LEU A 62 -2.31 -31.37 0.78
C LEU A 62 -2.70 -30.27 -0.23
N LEU A 63 -3.57 -29.34 0.16
CA LEU A 63 -3.91 -28.19 -0.67
C LEU A 63 -2.70 -27.26 -0.89
N ALA A 64 -1.98 -26.97 0.18
CA ALA A 64 -0.76 -26.18 0.11
C ALA A 64 0.30 -26.83 -0.78
N ASP A 65 0.57 -28.13 -0.58
CA ASP A 65 1.49 -28.89 -1.41
C ASP A 65 1.05 -28.90 -2.89
N SER A 66 -0.25 -28.99 -3.17
CA SER A 66 -0.79 -28.92 -4.53
C SER A 66 -0.59 -27.55 -5.19
N ILE A 67 -0.78 -26.47 -4.44
CA ILE A 67 -0.55 -25.10 -4.91
C ILE A 67 0.92 -24.90 -5.23
N LEU A 68 1.83 -25.39 -4.37
CA LEU A 68 3.28 -25.24 -4.51
C LEU A 68 3.89 -26.16 -5.56
N ALA A 69 3.36 -27.36 -5.75
CA ALA A 69 3.86 -28.33 -6.74
C ALA A 69 3.81 -27.84 -8.19
N THR A 70 2.99 -26.86 -8.47
CA THR A 70 2.80 -26.28 -9.81
C THR A 70 3.68 -25.06 -10.08
N VAL A 71 4.51 -24.64 -9.12
CA VAL A 71 5.53 -23.61 -9.33
C VAL A 71 6.70 -24.25 -10.10
N PRO A 72 6.98 -23.80 -11.34
CA PRO A 72 8.06 -24.40 -12.12
C PRO A 72 9.40 -24.20 -11.43
N ALA A 73 10.24 -25.24 -11.44
CA ALA A 73 11.63 -25.07 -11.07
C ALA A 73 12.30 -24.12 -12.06
N THR A 74 13.07 -23.17 -11.55
CA THR A 74 13.75 -22.17 -12.39
C THR A 74 14.87 -22.83 -13.17
N HIS A 75 14.76 -22.88 -14.50
CA HIS A 75 15.80 -23.42 -15.35
C HIS A 75 16.98 -22.44 -15.43
N ARG A 76 18.09 -22.76 -14.74
CA ARG A 76 19.39 -22.07 -14.77
C ARG A 76 19.29 -20.54 -14.88
N PRO A 77 18.92 -19.85 -13.83
CA PRO A 77 18.90 -18.40 -13.84
C PRO A 77 20.33 -17.84 -13.98
N ALA A 78 20.43 -16.63 -14.54
CA ALA A 78 21.69 -15.91 -14.69
C ALA A 78 22.30 -15.42 -13.36
N GLY A 79 21.89 -15.99 -12.23
CA GLY A 79 22.33 -15.67 -10.87
C GLY A 79 21.20 -15.82 -9.85
N TRP A 80 21.59 -15.84 -8.57
CA TRP A 80 20.65 -16.05 -7.46
C TRP A 80 19.54 -14.99 -7.40
N ARG A 81 19.86 -13.73 -7.71
CA ARG A 81 18.88 -12.62 -7.70
C ARG A 81 17.76 -12.89 -8.70
N GLN A 82 18.11 -13.27 -9.93
CA GLN A 82 17.12 -13.60 -10.95
C GLN A 82 16.31 -14.83 -10.57
N ALA A 83 16.94 -15.85 -9.95
CA ALA A 83 16.24 -17.02 -9.44
C ALA A 83 15.16 -16.67 -8.43
N VAL A 84 15.45 -15.77 -7.49
CA VAL A 84 14.47 -15.32 -6.48
C VAL A 84 13.33 -14.54 -7.12
N LEU A 85 13.62 -13.66 -8.08
CA LEU A 85 12.60 -12.89 -8.80
C LEU A 85 11.68 -13.81 -9.63
N ASP A 86 12.25 -14.74 -10.37
CA ASP A 86 11.49 -15.70 -11.21
C ASP A 86 10.60 -16.60 -10.35
N ALA A 87 11.14 -17.14 -9.26
CA ALA A 87 10.37 -17.93 -8.29
C ALA A 87 9.27 -17.10 -7.62
N GLY A 88 9.55 -15.83 -7.29
CA GLY A 88 8.58 -14.89 -6.74
C GLY A 88 7.43 -14.63 -7.71
N LEU A 89 7.72 -14.39 -8.99
CA LEU A 89 6.70 -14.19 -10.03
C LEU A 89 5.84 -15.45 -10.24
N ALA A 90 6.48 -16.63 -10.31
CA ALA A 90 5.78 -17.90 -10.46
C ALA A 90 4.86 -18.18 -9.26
N LEU A 91 5.36 -18.00 -8.02
CA LEU A 91 4.57 -18.16 -6.80
C LEU A 91 3.42 -17.13 -6.74
N SER A 92 3.67 -15.86 -7.06
CA SER A 92 2.65 -14.83 -7.12
C SER A 92 1.52 -15.19 -8.09
N SER A 93 1.85 -15.68 -9.27
CA SER A 93 0.89 -16.11 -10.28
C SER A 93 0.03 -17.28 -9.77
N ARG A 94 0.61 -18.22 -9.04
CA ARG A 94 -0.12 -19.38 -8.46
C ARG A 94 -1.05 -18.96 -7.34
N VAL A 95 -0.55 -18.13 -6.43
CA VAL A 95 -1.39 -17.55 -5.36
C VAL A 95 -2.52 -16.72 -5.96
N ALA A 96 -2.31 -16.08 -7.15
CA ALA A 96 -3.33 -15.36 -7.90
C ALA A 96 -4.43 -16.23 -8.47
N ALA A 97 -4.08 -17.38 -8.95
CA ALA A 97 -4.99 -18.26 -9.66
C ALA A 97 -6.00 -18.96 -8.73
N GLN A 98 -5.72 -19.08 -7.44
CA GLN A 98 -6.53 -19.79 -6.46
C GLN A 98 -7.02 -18.87 -5.36
N LYS A 99 -8.33 -18.79 -5.15
CA LYS A 99 -8.94 -18.03 -4.04
C LYS A 99 -8.45 -18.54 -2.69
N ASP A 100 -8.15 -17.63 -1.78
CA ASP A 100 -7.61 -17.90 -0.43
C ASP A 100 -6.29 -18.71 -0.39
N ALA A 101 -5.54 -18.78 -1.50
CA ALA A 101 -4.26 -19.50 -1.53
C ALA A 101 -3.24 -18.96 -0.53
N ASP A 102 -3.20 -17.64 -0.33
CA ASP A 102 -2.38 -16.99 0.69
C ASP A 102 -2.70 -17.49 2.10
N ARG A 103 -3.99 -17.64 2.43
CA ARG A 103 -4.44 -18.13 3.73
C ARG A 103 -4.11 -19.60 3.91
N ILE A 104 -4.30 -20.42 2.86
CA ILE A 104 -3.94 -21.85 2.87
C ILE A 104 -2.45 -22.02 3.15
N LEU A 105 -1.59 -21.27 2.45
CA LEU A 105 -0.13 -21.37 2.60
C LEU A 105 0.37 -20.84 3.95
N LEU A 106 -0.26 -19.82 4.52
CA LEU A 106 0.09 -19.26 5.82
C LEU A 106 -0.45 -20.11 7.00
N GLU A 107 -1.51 -20.91 6.79
CA GLU A 107 -2.03 -21.86 7.80
C GLU A 107 -1.05 -23.03 8.04
N VAL A 108 -0.25 -23.38 7.02
CA VAL A 108 0.70 -24.51 7.07
C VAL A 108 2.10 -24.11 6.54
N PRO A 109 2.84 -23.26 7.28
CA PRO A 109 4.12 -22.71 6.83
C PRO A 109 5.17 -23.81 6.53
N ASP A 110 5.09 -24.97 7.18
CA ASP A 110 5.98 -26.13 6.92
C ASP A 110 5.89 -26.63 5.47
N ALA A 111 4.77 -26.39 4.78
CA ALA A 111 4.63 -26.74 3.37
C ALA A 111 5.54 -25.88 2.47
N LEU A 112 5.80 -24.62 2.85
CA LEU A 112 6.74 -23.77 2.13
C LEU A 112 8.16 -24.34 2.16
N GLU A 113 8.61 -24.78 3.34
CA GLU A 113 9.95 -25.34 3.52
C GLU A 113 10.13 -26.71 2.84
N ARG A 114 9.05 -27.49 2.69
CA ARG A 114 9.05 -28.77 1.94
C ARG A 114 8.99 -28.59 0.44
N SER A 115 8.65 -27.40 -0.05
CA SER A 115 8.47 -27.16 -1.49
C SER A 115 9.78 -27.22 -2.27
N GLY A 116 9.71 -27.66 -3.53
CA GLY A 116 10.84 -27.62 -4.45
C GLY A 116 11.38 -26.19 -4.64
N THR A 117 10.47 -25.20 -4.70
CA THR A 117 10.84 -23.79 -4.84
C THR A 117 11.73 -23.32 -3.69
N TYR A 118 11.41 -23.68 -2.44
CA TYR A 118 12.27 -23.36 -1.29
C TYR A 118 13.64 -24.01 -1.40
N GLY A 119 13.68 -25.31 -1.76
CA GLY A 119 14.93 -26.05 -1.95
C GLY A 119 15.84 -25.41 -3.01
N ASP A 120 15.26 -25.06 -4.16
CA ASP A 120 15.97 -24.40 -5.26
C ASP A 120 16.51 -23.04 -4.86
N LEU A 121 15.69 -22.19 -4.24
CA LEU A 121 16.10 -20.86 -3.75
C LEU A 121 17.23 -20.97 -2.73
N LYS A 122 17.12 -21.88 -1.78
CA LYS A 122 18.15 -22.14 -0.77
C LYS A 122 19.49 -22.52 -1.42
N LEU A 123 19.48 -23.43 -2.40
CA LEU A 123 20.68 -23.83 -3.13
C LEU A 123 21.30 -22.66 -3.91
N GLN A 124 20.50 -21.84 -4.57
CA GLN A 124 21.00 -20.65 -5.29
C GLN A 124 21.64 -19.62 -4.37
N LEU A 125 21.04 -19.39 -3.20
CA LEU A 125 21.58 -18.47 -2.19
C LEU A 125 22.86 -18.99 -1.55
N GLN A 126 22.96 -20.31 -1.33
CA GLN A 126 24.21 -20.94 -0.89
C GLN A 126 25.32 -20.83 -1.93
N ALA A 127 24.99 -21.04 -3.21
CA ALA A 127 25.95 -20.86 -4.31
C ALA A 127 26.42 -19.40 -4.43
N ALA A 128 25.64 -18.43 -3.95
CA ALA A 128 26.02 -17.03 -3.85
C ALA A 128 26.89 -16.68 -2.62
N GLY A 129 27.15 -17.67 -1.73
CA GLY A 129 28.03 -17.51 -0.56
C GLY A 129 27.33 -17.39 0.79
N LEU A 130 25.98 -17.50 0.87
CA LEU A 130 25.28 -17.49 2.15
C LEU A 130 25.45 -18.83 2.89
N GLN A 131 25.53 -18.76 4.21
CA GLN A 131 25.53 -19.97 5.04
C GLN A 131 24.19 -20.73 4.92
N PRO A 132 24.16 -22.07 5.08
CA PRO A 132 22.95 -22.88 4.84
C PRO A 132 21.72 -22.45 5.67
N ALA A 133 21.91 -22.02 6.91
CA ALA A 133 20.84 -21.54 7.78
C ALA A 133 20.30 -20.18 7.31
N GLU A 134 21.20 -19.26 6.95
CA GLU A 134 20.85 -17.94 6.44
C GLU A 134 20.15 -18.01 5.08
N ALA A 135 20.66 -18.85 4.17
CA ALA A 135 20.04 -19.10 2.86
C ALA A 135 18.60 -19.62 3.00
N GLY A 136 18.35 -20.50 3.98
CA GLY A 136 17.01 -20.99 4.28
C GLY A 136 16.09 -19.89 4.81
N GLN A 137 16.57 -19.05 5.72
CA GLN A 137 15.78 -17.93 6.25
C GLN A 137 15.42 -16.92 5.16
N VAL A 138 16.38 -16.56 4.30
CA VAL A 138 16.15 -15.64 3.18
C VAL A 138 15.16 -16.20 2.17
N ALA A 139 15.31 -17.50 1.81
CA ALA A 139 14.38 -18.15 0.89
C ALA A 139 12.95 -18.16 1.43
N LEU A 140 12.77 -18.53 2.70
CA LEU A 140 11.46 -18.52 3.36
C LEU A 140 10.87 -17.11 3.46
N ALA A 141 11.68 -16.12 3.86
CA ALA A 141 11.26 -14.74 3.94
C ALA A 141 10.80 -14.19 2.58
N ALA A 142 11.51 -14.52 1.50
CA ALA A 142 11.14 -14.13 0.15
C ALA A 142 9.79 -14.73 -0.26
N MET A 143 9.57 -16.03 0.01
CA MET A 143 8.30 -16.70 -0.30
C MET A 143 7.14 -16.12 0.50
N VAL A 144 7.30 -15.94 1.82
CA VAL A 144 6.27 -15.34 2.68
C VAL A 144 5.95 -13.93 2.23
N GLN A 145 6.94 -13.14 1.84
CA GLN A 145 6.75 -11.78 1.35
C GLN A 145 5.91 -11.74 0.07
N VAL A 146 6.15 -12.65 -0.88
CA VAL A 146 5.36 -12.78 -2.10
C VAL A 146 3.92 -13.17 -1.79
N ILE A 147 3.70 -14.11 -0.87
CA ILE A 147 2.37 -14.58 -0.46
C ILE A 147 1.59 -13.46 0.23
N THR A 148 2.23 -12.71 1.14
CA THR A 148 1.60 -11.64 1.91
C THR A 148 1.44 -10.33 1.15
N ALA A 149 2.28 -10.09 0.11
CA ALA A 149 2.18 -8.90 -0.73
C ALA A 149 0.80 -8.76 -1.42
N ARG A 150 0.07 -9.87 -1.59
CA ARG A 150 -1.28 -9.88 -2.12
C ARG A 150 -2.38 -9.40 -1.15
N LYS A 151 -2.10 -9.32 0.14
CA LYS A 151 -3.00 -8.60 1.08
C LYS A 151 -2.96 -7.08 0.91
N ARG A 152 -2.03 -6.55 0.09
CA ARG A 152 -2.24 -5.22 -0.47
C ARG A 152 -3.38 -5.35 -1.48
N PRO A 153 -4.52 -4.66 -1.28
CA PRO A 153 -5.50 -4.54 -2.33
C PRO A 153 -4.74 -4.12 -3.59
N ALA A 154 -5.02 -4.76 -4.72
CA ALA A 154 -4.64 -4.21 -6.01
C ALA A 154 -4.94 -2.71 -5.96
N PRO A 155 -4.12 -1.81 -6.55
CA PRO A 155 -4.47 -0.41 -6.61
C PRO A 155 -5.90 -0.39 -7.13
N SER A 156 -6.84 -0.16 -6.21
CA SER A 156 -8.20 0.11 -6.61
C SER A 156 -8.06 1.40 -7.39
N VAL A 157 -8.20 1.32 -8.71
CA VAL A 157 -8.65 2.46 -9.47
C VAL A 157 -10.00 2.74 -8.83
N LEU A 158 -9.98 3.67 -7.88
CA LEU A 158 -11.18 4.13 -7.20
C LEU A 158 -12.14 4.54 -8.31
N GLY A 159 -13.41 4.13 -8.23
CA GLY A 159 -14.41 4.59 -9.16
C GLY A 159 -14.35 6.11 -9.27
N ASP A 160 -14.74 6.70 -10.38
CA ASP A 160 -14.53 8.11 -10.74
C ASP A 160 -14.89 9.14 -9.65
N ASP A 161 -15.68 8.77 -8.64
CA ASP A 161 -16.08 9.60 -7.50
C ASP A 161 -15.40 9.28 -6.16
N ALA A 162 -14.62 8.21 -6.05
CA ALA A 162 -13.99 7.80 -4.81
C ALA A 162 -12.58 8.39 -4.69
N ALA A 163 -12.33 9.21 -3.66
CA ALA A 163 -11.02 9.78 -3.35
C ALA A 163 -10.37 9.04 -2.19
N ALA A 164 -9.09 8.69 -2.34
CA ALA A 164 -8.32 8.09 -1.27
C ALA A 164 -7.99 9.10 -0.16
N TRP A 165 -8.01 8.65 1.09
CA TRP A 165 -7.53 9.43 2.21
C TRP A 165 -6.05 9.17 2.48
N ILE A 166 -5.28 10.23 2.72
CA ILE A 166 -4.00 10.13 3.41
C ILE A 166 -4.09 10.84 4.75
N ALA A 167 -3.87 10.12 5.83
CA ALA A 167 -3.89 10.63 7.19
C ALA A 167 -2.47 10.64 7.78
N ILE A 168 -1.94 11.82 8.09
CA ILE A 168 -0.71 11.97 8.85
C ILE A 168 -1.08 11.85 10.32
N ASP A 169 -0.75 10.69 10.93
CA ASP A 169 -1.21 10.30 12.25
C ASP A 169 -0.49 11.06 13.38
N SER A 170 -1.15 11.12 14.52
CA SER A 170 -0.69 11.77 15.74
C SER A 170 0.74 11.39 16.14
N GLY A 171 1.53 12.38 16.53
CA GLY A 171 2.93 12.21 16.91
C GLY A 171 3.91 12.18 15.75
N SER A 172 3.46 12.27 14.50
CA SER A 172 4.32 12.28 13.32
C SER A 172 5.14 13.56 13.21
N ARG A 173 6.40 13.44 12.77
CA ARG A 173 7.34 14.55 12.63
C ARG A 173 8.09 14.49 11.33
N GLY A 174 8.19 15.62 10.63
CA GLY A 174 9.00 15.75 9.43
C GLY A 174 8.55 14.80 8.31
N VAL A 175 7.32 14.95 7.83
CA VAL A 175 6.76 14.17 6.73
C VAL A 175 6.53 15.07 5.53
N VAL A 176 7.00 14.65 4.36
CA VAL A 176 6.70 15.25 3.05
C VAL A 176 5.84 14.30 2.27
N VAL A 177 4.76 14.80 1.72
CA VAL A 177 3.87 14.06 0.82
C VAL A 177 3.83 14.81 -0.50
N HIS A 178 4.09 14.14 -1.60
CA HIS A 178 4.06 14.74 -2.94
C HIS A 178 3.59 13.75 -4.01
N ALA A 179 3.33 14.25 -5.22
CA ALA A 179 3.00 13.40 -6.35
C ALA A 179 4.21 12.55 -6.77
N GLY A 180 3.99 11.26 -6.97
CA GLY A 180 4.99 10.37 -7.56
C GLY A 180 4.90 10.36 -9.09
N PHE A 181 5.95 9.80 -9.70
CA PHE A 181 5.99 9.61 -11.15
C PHE A 181 5.85 8.13 -11.49
N ASP A 182 5.02 7.83 -12.50
CA ASP A 182 4.79 6.47 -13.04
C ASP A 182 4.61 5.38 -11.97
N MET A 183 3.52 5.53 -11.20
CA MET A 183 3.21 4.66 -10.07
C MET A 183 2.11 3.66 -10.40
N ASP A 184 2.38 2.37 -10.11
CA ASP A 184 1.37 1.31 -10.16
C ASP A 184 0.72 1.06 -8.79
N SER A 185 1.30 1.59 -7.71
CA SER A 185 0.76 1.52 -6.34
C SER A 185 0.08 2.81 -5.95
N LEU A 186 -0.82 2.74 -4.94
CA LEU A 186 -1.49 3.93 -4.39
C LEU A 186 -0.49 4.93 -3.79
N ILE A 187 0.53 4.41 -3.10
CA ILE A 187 1.60 5.19 -2.49
C ILE A 187 2.95 4.49 -2.65
N ARG A 188 4.03 5.29 -2.56
CA ARG A 188 5.41 4.81 -2.41
C ARG A 188 6.06 5.55 -1.23
N VAL A 189 6.79 4.83 -0.38
CA VAL A 189 7.56 5.39 0.72
C VAL A 189 9.03 5.38 0.33
N ALA A 190 9.71 6.50 0.40
CA ALA A 190 11.14 6.56 0.14
C ALA A 190 11.92 5.76 1.21
N THR A 191 12.73 4.81 0.77
CA THR A 191 13.37 3.79 1.64
C THR A 191 14.78 4.14 2.08
N ASP A 192 15.38 5.20 1.55
CA ASP A 192 16.80 5.56 1.78
C ASP A 192 17.16 5.97 3.21
N GLN A 193 16.18 6.09 4.10
CA GLN A 193 16.35 6.66 5.44
C GLN A 193 16.39 5.61 6.57
N GLY A 194 16.39 4.33 6.28
CA GLY A 194 16.46 3.27 7.29
C GLY A 194 15.34 3.37 8.34
N ALA A 195 15.69 3.31 9.64
CA ALA A 195 14.72 3.40 10.75
C ALA A 195 14.03 4.78 10.86
N ALA A 196 14.44 5.77 10.08
CA ALA A 196 13.86 7.11 10.05
C ALA A 196 12.78 7.28 8.97
N ALA A 197 12.59 6.29 8.08
CA ALA A 197 11.55 6.33 7.06
C ALA A 197 10.15 6.39 7.68
N PRO A 198 9.18 7.07 7.03
CA PRO A 198 7.79 7.01 7.43
C PRO A 198 7.27 5.58 7.31
N SER A 199 6.42 5.15 8.24
CA SER A 199 5.61 3.96 8.07
C SER A 199 4.27 4.35 7.47
N ALA A 200 3.83 3.64 6.43
CA ALA A 200 2.53 3.85 5.84
C ALA A 200 1.75 2.53 5.81
N VAL A 201 0.53 2.56 6.34
CA VAL A 201 -0.35 1.40 6.40
C VAL A 201 -1.64 1.74 5.67
N VAL A 202 -2.04 0.88 4.74
CA VAL A 202 -3.28 1.07 3.96
C VAL A 202 -4.42 0.31 4.64
N HIS A 203 -5.48 1.04 4.99
CA HIS A 203 -6.72 0.51 5.55
C HIS A 203 -7.89 0.88 4.62
N GLY A 204 -8.30 -0.03 3.73
CA GLY A 204 -9.29 0.29 2.71
C GLY A 204 -8.82 1.42 1.80
N GLU A 205 -9.58 2.52 1.76
CA GLU A 205 -9.25 3.74 0.98
C GLU A 205 -8.38 4.74 1.76
N THR A 206 -8.01 4.43 3.01
CA THR A 206 -7.25 5.33 3.88
C THR A 206 -5.82 4.85 4.03
N VAL A 207 -4.87 5.71 3.75
CA VAL A 207 -3.45 5.52 4.04
C VAL A 207 -3.12 6.25 5.33
N VAL A 208 -2.73 5.52 6.37
CA VAL A 208 -2.28 6.09 7.65
C VAL A 208 -0.77 6.14 7.66
N VAL A 209 -0.24 7.35 7.84
CA VAL A 209 1.20 7.64 7.82
C VAL A 209 1.66 8.00 9.22
N ARG A 210 2.74 7.40 9.68
CA ARG A 210 3.36 7.70 10.96
C ARG A 210 4.88 7.77 10.84
N ARG A 211 5.47 8.82 11.39
CA ARG A 211 6.92 8.99 11.53
C ARG A 211 7.26 9.62 12.87
N LEU A 212 7.70 8.78 13.82
CA LEU A 212 7.93 9.24 15.20
C LEU A 212 9.34 9.82 15.40
N ARG A 213 10.33 9.39 14.63
CA ARG A 213 11.75 9.74 14.76
C ARG A 213 12.39 9.92 13.38
N GLY A 214 13.45 10.71 13.31
CA GLY A 214 14.25 10.88 12.10
C GLY A 214 14.89 12.26 12.04
N VAL A 215 16.00 12.37 11.31
CA VAL A 215 16.64 13.63 10.94
C VAL A 215 16.16 13.97 9.51
N GLY A 216 15.83 15.24 9.26
CA GLY A 216 15.27 15.67 7.97
C GLY A 216 13.81 15.31 7.77
N LEU A 217 13.36 15.28 6.54
CA LEU A 217 11.99 14.99 6.14
C LEU A 217 11.91 13.58 5.55
N GLY A 218 10.90 12.81 5.95
CA GLY A 218 10.59 11.51 5.34
C GLY A 218 9.57 11.66 4.23
N GLU A 219 9.79 11.02 3.10
CA GLU A 219 9.05 11.25 1.87
C GLU A 219 8.03 10.14 1.59
N ILE A 220 6.86 10.55 1.11
CA ILE A 220 5.79 9.68 0.63
C ILE A 220 5.31 10.21 -0.71
N GLU A 221 5.35 9.36 -1.71
CA GLU A 221 4.82 9.64 -3.03
C GLU A 221 3.40 9.13 -3.16
N LEU A 222 2.53 9.95 -3.73
CA LEU A 222 1.14 9.62 -4.03
C LEU A 222 0.96 9.33 -5.52
N ASN A 223 0.10 8.36 -5.83
CA ASN A 223 -0.28 8.11 -7.21
C ASN A 223 -1.12 9.28 -7.76
N PRO A 224 -0.63 10.00 -8.78
CA PRO A 224 -1.32 11.17 -9.32
C PRO A 224 -2.58 10.84 -10.13
N ARG A 225 -2.81 9.56 -10.45
CA ARG A 225 -4.01 9.10 -11.16
C ARG A 225 -5.25 9.04 -10.26
N ASN A 226 -5.06 9.07 -8.92
CA ASN A 226 -6.15 9.02 -7.96
C ASN A 226 -6.46 10.41 -7.41
N PRO A 227 -7.74 10.73 -7.16
CA PRO A 227 -8.11 11.88 -6.35
C PRO A 227 -7.74 11.63 -4.87
N TRP A 228 -7.34 12.69 -4.16
CA TRP A 228 -6.85 12.59 -2.79
C TRP A 228 -7.57 13.51 -1.83
N ARG A 229 -7.76 13.01 -0.61
CA ARG A 229 -8.16 13.79 0.58
C ARG A 229 -7.05 13.72 1.59
N PHE A 230 -6.72 14.86 2.18
CA PHE A 230 -5.62 14.98 3.12
C PHE A 230 -6.14 15.21 4.53
N LYS A 231 -5.57 14.51 5.51
CA LYS A 231 -5.85 14.73 6.93
C LYS A 231 -4.54 14.80 7.71
N VAL A 232 -4.28 15.96 8.35
CA VAL A 232 -3.19 16.10 9.31
C VAL A 232 -3.81 16.04 10.70
N HIS A 233 -3.43 15.06 11.52
CA HIS A 233 -4.20 14.69 12.70
C HIS A 233 -3.35 14.69 13.97
N GLY A 234 -3.86 15.36 15.03
CA GLY A 234 -3.26 15.36 16.36
C GLY A 234 -1.90 16.05 16.45
N ALA A 235 -1.08 15.66 17.41
CA ALA A 235 0.21 16.28 17.70
C ALA A 235 1.27 16.00 16.60
N THR A 236 1.07 16.54 15.40
CA THR A 236 2.00 16.46 14.28
C THR A 236 2.88 17.69 14.18
N TRP A 237 4.07 17.55 13.64
CA TRP A 237 5.04 18.62 13.52
C TRP A 237 5.81 18.56 12.20
N ASN A 238 5.89 19.71 11.49
CA ASN A 238 6.65 19.88 10.27
C ASN A 238 6.19 18.93 9.16
N THR A 239 4.95 19.10 8.72
CA THR A 239 4.31 18.35 7.65
C THR A 239 4.24 19.21 6.40
N VAL A 240 4.75 18.68 5.28
CA VAL A 240 4.67 19.32 3.96
C VAL A 240 3.77 18.47 3.07
N LEU A 241 2.71 19.08 2.55
CA LEU A 241 1.79 18.48 1.59
C LEU A 241 1.97 19.19 0.24
N ASP A 242 2.85 18.67 -0.59
CA ASP A 242 2.95 19.14 -1.97
C ASP A 242 1.93 18.41 -2.85
N ALA A 243 0.74 19.01 -2.91
CA ALA A 243 -0.36 18.48 -3.69
C ALA A 243 -0.39 18.99 -5.14
N SER A 244 0.60 19.74 -5.59
CA SER A 244 0.63 20.39 -6.91
C SER A 244 0.47 19.42 -8.10
N GLY A 245 0.82 18.14 -7.91
CA GLY A 245 0.74 17.09 -8.93
C GLY A 245 -0.45 16.12 -8.79
N VAL A 246 -1.40 16.34 -7.87
CA VAL A 246 -2.54 15.43 -7.62
C VAL A 246 -3.88 16.17 -7.66
N ASP A 247 -4.97 15.43 -7.87
CA ASP A 247 -6.33 15.94 -7.76
C ASP A 247 -6.77 15.97 -6.29
N VAL A 248 -6.94 17.16 -5.72
CA VAL A 248 -7.32 17.36 -4.32
C VAL A 248 -8.84 17.50 -4.18
N ARG A 249 -9.43 16.75 -3.25
CA ARG A 249 -10.86 16.77 -2.97
C ARG A 249 -11.21 17.39 -1.62
N GLU A 250 -10.31 17.31 -0.67
CA GLU A 250 -10.51 17.84 0.69
C GLU A 250 -9.18 17.93 1.44
N ILE A 251 -9.01 18.94 2.30
CA ILE A 251 -7.89 19.03 3.24
C ILE A 251 -8.45 19.32 4.63
N LYS A 252 -8.04 18.52 5.62
CA LYS A 252 -8.35 18.71 7.04
C LYS A 252 -7.08 18.81 7.86
N VAL A 253 -6.97 19.88 8.65
CA VAL A 253 -5.90 20.05 9.63
C VAL A 253 -6.52 20.08 11.01
N ASP A 254 -6.41 18.97 11.73
CA ASP A 254 -7.03 18.79 13.05
C ASP A 254 -6.17 19.40 14.17
N SER A 255 -6.78 19.58 15.33
CA SER A 255 -6.17 20.19 16.51
C SER A 255 -4.86 19.49 16.92
N GLY A 256 -3.89 20.30 17.38
CA GLY A 256 -2.55 19.84 17.77
C GLY A 256 -1.54 19.77 16.62
N ALA A 257 -1.93 20.03 15.38
CA ALA A 257 -0.99 20.12 14.27
C ALA A 257 -0.20 21.45 14.34
N ALA A 258 1.10 21.35 14.04
CA ALA A 258 1.98 22.52 14.01
C ALA A 258 2.96 22.47 12.83
N LYS A 259 3.23 23.62 12.23
CA LYS A 259 4.09 23.76 11.02
C LYS A 259 3.61 22.86 9.89
N VAL A 260 2.43 23.13 9.38
CA VAL A 260 1.84 22.46 8.20
C VAL A 260 1.98 23.41 7.01
N GLU A 261 2.61 22.93 5.96
CA GLU A 261 2.80 23.65 4.69
C GLU A 261 2.12 22.89 3.57
N CYS A 262 1.25 23.54 2.80
CA CYS A 262 0.47 22.93 1.74
C CYS A 262 0.67 23.68 0.43
N PHE A 263 1.11 23.01 -0.61
CA PHE A 263 1.13 23.54 -1.99
C PHE A 263 -0.09 23.01 -2.73
N LEU A 264 -0.99 23.92 -3.11
CA LEU A 264 -2.31 23.64 -3.63
C LEU A 264 -2.33 23.68 -5.17
N PRO A 265 -2.82 22.63 -5.85
CA PRO A 265 -3.05 22.65 -7.29
C PRO A 265 -4.23 23.57 -7.63
N PRO A 266 -4.47 23.86 -8.93
CA PRO A 266 -5.76 24.39 -9.36
C PRO A 266 -6.88 23.41 -8.95
N PRO A 267 -7.92 23.87 -8.23
CA PRO A 267 -8.99 22.99 -7.76
C PRO A 267 -9.89 22.53 -8.92
N ARG A 268 -10.57 21.41 -8.72
CA ARG A 268 -11.64 20.94 -9.59
C ARG A 268 -12.95 20.94 -8.80
N GLY A 269 -13.84 21.88 -9.14
CA GLY A 269 -15.04 22.15 -8.37
C GLY A 269 -14.72 22.90 -7.05
N ILE A 270 -15.57 22.72 -6.06
CA ILE A 270 -15.43 23.34 -4.73
C ILE A 270 -14.67 22.37 -3.84
N VAL A 271 -13.47 22.76 -3.40
CA VAL A 271 -12.61 21.94 -2.54
C VAL A 271 -12.55 22.53 -1.13
N PRO A 272 -13.11 21.88 -0.11
CA PRO A 272 -13.07 22.35 1.26
C PRO A 272 -11.69 22.18 1.90
N ILE A 273 -11.28 23.19 2.67
CA ILE A 273 -10.11 23.17 3.56
C ILE A 273 -10.56 23.56 4.96
N ASP A 274 -10.54 22.61 5.89
CA ASP A 274 -10.97 22.82 7.28
C ASP A 274 -9.75 22.88 8.21
N ILE A 275 -9.53 23.99 8.88
CA ILE A 275 -8.48 24.16 9.89
C ILE A 275 -9.14 24.23 11.27
N SER A 276 -8.95 23.19 12.07
CA SER A 276 -9.54 23.04 13.40
C SER A 276 -8.85 23.91 14.45
N SER A 277 -9.49 24.10 15.60
CA SER A 277 -8.95 24.81 16.76
C SER A 277 -7.66 24.19 17.28
N GLY A 278 -6.74 25.02 17.83
CA GLY A 278 -5.48 24.53 18.39
C GLY A 278 -4.43 24.13 17.36
N VAL A 279 -4.53 24.63 16.14
CA VAL A 279 -3.54 24.48 15.07
C VAL A 279 -2.62 25.70 15.05
N VAL A 280 -1.32 25.47 14.87
CA VAL A 280 -0.30 26.53 14.90
C VAL A 280 0.61 26.46 13.68
N GLY A 281 0.73 27.59 12.95
CA GLY A 281 1.67 27.72 11.83
C GLY A 281 1.25 26.89 10.62
N VAL A 282 0.19 27.32 9.95
CA VAL A 282 -0.24 26.75 8.66
C VAL A 282 0.11 27.72 7.54
N ALA A 283 0.76 27.20 6.50
CA ALA A 283 1.00 27.93 5.26
C ALA A 283 0.30 27.22 4.10
N LEU A 284 -0.53 27.93 3.38
CA LEU A 284 -1.25 27.48 2.19
C LEU A 284 -0.75 28.28 0.99
N HIS A 285 -0.11 27.61 0.06
CA HIS A 285 0.46 28.19 -1.16
C HIS A 285 -0.37 27.78 -2.36
N ARG A 286 -0.81 28.71 -3.17
CA ARG A 286 -1.61 28.47 -4.38
C ARG A 286 -1.03 29.16 -5.60
N ALA A 287 -1.35 28.67 -6.79
CA ALA A 287 -0.97 29.37 -8.01
C ALA A 287 -1.73 30.72 -8.14
N PRO A 288 -1.15 31.74 -8.79
CA PRO A 288 -1.83 32.98 -9.11
C PRO A 288 -3.15 32.69 -9.88
N GLY A 289 -4.22 33.38 -9.51
CA GLY A 289 -5.53 33.24 -10.15
C GLY A 289 -6.40 32.09 -9.64
N VAL A 290 -5.90 31.22 -8.76
CA VAL A 290 -6.73 30.22 -8.07
C VAL A 290 -7.64 30.90 -7.05
N ALA A 291 -8.95 30.69 -7.20
CA ALA A 291 -9.95 31.33 -6.36
C ALA A 291 -10.05 30.71 -4.97
N VAL A 292 -10.16 31.54 -3.91
CA VAL A 292 -10.32 31.11 -2.53
C VAL A 292 -11.36 31.98 -1.82
N ILE A 293 -12.25 31.33 -1.10
CA ILE A 293 -13.14 31.96 -0.13
C ILE A 293 -12.72 31.50 1.27
N ALA A 294 -12.60 32.39 2.23
CA ALA A 294 -12.22 32.08 3.60
C ALA A 294 -13.19 32.60 4.61
N ASP A 295 -13.73 31.70 5.44
CA ASP A 295 -14.54 32.02 6.61
C ASP A 295 -13.68 31.86 7.87
N CYS A 296 -13.39 32.97 8.55
CA CYS A 296 -12.54 33.01 9.72
C CYS A 296 -13.38 33.29 10.96
N HIS A 297 -13.43 32.34 11.89
CA HIS A 297 -14.15 32.48 13.14
C HIS A 297 -13.38 33.32 14.16
N SER A 298 -14.10 34.03 15.02
CA SER A 298 -13.53 34.84 16.08
C SER A 298 -12.62 34.03 17.01
N GLY A 299 -11.49 34.63 17.46
CA GLY A 299 -10.48 33.98 18.28
C GLY A 299 -9.31 33.36 17.49
N ALA A 300 -9.28 33.45 16.16
CA ALA A 300 -8.09 33.16 15.37
C ALA A 300 -7.11 34.35 15.44
N LEU A 301 -5.79 34.03 15.42
CA LEU A 301 -4.72 35.02 15.60
C LEU A 301 -3.69 34.95 14.46
N ARG A 302 -3.16 36.12 14.08
CA ARG A 302 -2.06 36.26 13.10
C ARG A 302 -2.39 35.61 11.76
N LEU A 303 -3.53 35.99 11.18
CA LEU A 303 -3.91 35.53 9.87
C LEU A 303 -3.34 36.48 8.80
N LYS A 304 -2.83 35.88 7.73
CA LYS A 304 -2.45 36.58 6.51
C LYS A 304 -3.13 35.90 5.32
N LEU A 305 -4.01 36.63 4.63
CA LEU A 305 -4.75 36.15 3.47
C LEU A 305 -4.34 37.04 2.28
N ASP A 306 -3.44 36.57 1.46
CA ASP A 306 -2.69 37.35 0.44
C ASP A 306 -2.09 38.64 1.07
N ASP A 307 -2.50 39.80 0.62
CA ASP A 307 -2.04 41.09 1.15
C ASP A 307 -2.79 41.56 2.43
N TYR A 308 -3.85 40.83 2.81
CA TYR A 308 -4.64 41.18 3.95
C TYR A 308 -4.16 40.53 5.25
N SER A 309 -3.70 41.37 6.18
CA SER A 309 -3.10 40.92 7.46
C SER A 309 -4.02 41.20 8.64
N ILE A 310 -4.36 40.17 9.42
CA ILE A 310 -5.31 40.23 10.55
C ILE A 310 -4.56 39.76 11.81
N PRO A 311 -4.21 40.70 12.73
CA PRO A 311 -3.51 40.33 13.97
C PRO A 311 -4.37 39.46 14.88
N ALA A 312 -5.66 39.74 14.97
CA ALA A 312 -6.65 39.01 15.77
C ALA A 312 -8.04 39.14 15.14
N VAL A 313 -8.73 38.01 15.01
CA VAL A 313 -10.14 37.97 14.57
C VAL A 313 -11.04 38.14 15.77
N ILE A 314 -11.63 39.32 15.91
CA ILE A 314 -12.52 39.64 17.03
C ILE A 314 -13.96 39.20 16.74
N ASN A 315 -14.42 39.44 15.52
CA ASN A 315 -15.70 38.97 15.00
C ASN A 315 -15.45 38.08 13.79
N ASP A 316 -16.39 37.23 13.47
CA ASP A 316 -16.28 36.39 12.28
C ASP A 316 -16.07 37.23 11.03
N ILE A 317 -15.12 36.81 10.18
CA ILE A 317 -14.71 37.52 8.97
C ILE A 317 -14.92 36.60 7.78
N HIS A 318 -15.57 37.12 6.77
CA HIS A 318 -15.63 36.53 5.44
C HIS A 318 -14.65 37.30 4.53
N TRP A 319 -13.75 36.54 3.89
CA TRP A 319 -12.77 37.06 2.94
C TRP A 319 -12.82 36.25 1.65
N GLU A 320 -12.66 36.91 0.53
CA GLU A 320 -12.58 36.23 -0.78
C GLU A 320 -11.51 36.87 -1.66
N SER A 321 -10.80 36.03 -2.42
CA SER A 321 -9.90 36.49 -3.44
C SER A 321 -10.68 37.06 -4.63
N GLU A 322 -10.03 37.84 -5.48
CA GLU A 322 -10.67 38.48 -6.62
C GLU A 322 -11.41 37.44 -7.51
N GLY A 323 -12.70 37.69 -7.71
CA GLY A 323 -13.58 36.86 -8.53
C GLY A 323 -14.02 35.53 -7.94
N ALA A 324 -13.64 35.20 -6.70
CA ALA A 324 -13.90 33.90 -6.09
C ALA A 324 -15.38 33.53 -5.96
N ALA A 325 -16.25 34.50 -5.66
CA ALA A 325 -17.69 34.26 -5.56
C ALA A 325 -18.32 33.69 -6.83
N LYS A 326 -17.73 33.97 -8.00
CA LYS A 326 -18.25 33.54 -9.31
C LYS A 326 -17.48 32.34 -9.86
N ALA A 327 -16.39 31.94 -9.23
CA ALA A 327 -15.56 30.83 -9.69
C ALA A 327 -16.24 29.49 -9.41
N ALA A 328 -16.41 28.67 -10.45
CA ALA A 328 -16.93 27.30 -10.30
C ALA A 328 -15.89 26.39 -9.58
N ASP A 329 -14.61 26.63 -9.86
CA ASP A 329 -13.49 25.93 -9.27
C ASP A 329 -12.81 26.83 -8.25
N ARG A 330 -12.88 26.48 -6.97
CA ARG A 330 -12.33 27.27 -5.87
C ARG A 330 -12.05 26.45 -4.64
N TYR A 331 -11.22 26.96 -3.77
CA TYR A 331 -11.08 26.48 -2.40
C TYR A 331 -12.04 27.21 -1.45
N GLU A 332 -12.67 26.48 -0.51
CA GLU A 332 -13.45 27.04 0.59
C GLU A 332 -12.73 26.72 1.91
N LEU A 333 -12.08 27.74 2.46
CA LEU A 333 -11.25 27.66 3.66
C LEU A 333 -12.07 28.06 4.90
N ARG A 334 -12.19 27.15 5.86
CA ARG A 334 -12.77 27.40 7.19
C ARG A 334 -11.68 27.46 8.23
N ILE A 335 -11.55 28.59 8.91
CA ILE A 335 -10.57 28.83 9.96
C ILE A 335 -11.29 28.95 11.29
N ASN A 336 -11.18 27.91 12.12
CA ASN A 336 -11.86 27.90 13.42
C ASN A 336 -11.12 28.75 14.45
N SER A 337 -11.81 29.09 15.56
CA SER A 337 -11.24 29.80 16.69
C SER A 337 -10.04 29.05 17.28
N GLY A 338 -9.01 29.80 17.78
CA GLY A 338 -7.82 29.22 18.34
C GLY A 338 -6.78 28.73 17.32
N VAL A 339 -6.95 29.03 16.03
CA VAL A 339 -5.89 28.92 15.02
C VAL A 339 -4.91 30.06 15.19
N VAL A 340 -3.63 29.76 15.23
CA VAL A 340 -2.56 30.76 15.42
C VAL A 340 -1.58 30.68 14.26
N GLN A 341 -1.35 31.82 13.60
CA GLN A 341 -0.42 31.96 12.49
C GLN A 341 -0.78 31.10 11.27
N LEU A 342 -1.75 31.58 10.51
CA LEU A 342 -2.09 31.02 9.20
C LEU A 342 -1.71 32.02 8.10
N THR A 343 -1.06 31.54 7.06
CA THR A 343 -0.72 32.30 5.85
C THR A 343 -1.35 31.61 4.64
N LEU A 344 -2.05 32.36 3.83
CA LEU A 344 -2.45 32.01 2.48
C LEU A 344 -1.78 32.99 1.54
N ASP A 345 -1.04 32.49 0.56
CA ASP A 345 -0.36 33.34 -0.41
C ASP A 345 -0.27 32.67 -1.82
N THR A 346 0.27 33.42 -2.76
CA THR A 346 0.47 32.99 -4.15
C THR A 346 1.94 32.65 -4.37
N GLN A 347 2.40 31.52 -3.88
CA GLN A 347 3.71 30.98 -4.20
C GLN A 347 3.58 29.73 -5.08
N LEU A 348 4.45 29.61 -6.09
CA LEU A 348 4.61 28.36 -6.82
C LEU A 348 5.45 27.43 -5.96
N SER A 349 5.10 26.12 -5.97
CA SER A 349 5.95 25.10 -5.33
C SER A 349 7.39 25.26 -5.73
N SER A 350 8.26 25.55 -4.77
CA SER A 350 9.70 25.45 -4.92
C SER A 350 10.23 24.07 -4.51
N ALA A 351 9.37 23.04 -4.62
CA ALA A 351 9.83 21.67 -4.43
C ALA A 351 11.13 21.50 -5.26
N PRO A 352 12.19 20.95 -4.68
CA PRO A 352 13.41 20.72 -5.43
C PRO A 352 13.03 19.93 -6.68
N ALA A 353 13.31 20.49 -7.86
CA ALA A 353 13.17 19.76 -9.11
C ALA A 353 13.87 18.41 -8.90
N PRO A 354 13.28 17.29 -9.36
CA PRO A 354 13.92 16.00 -9.22
C PRO A 354 15.35 16.15 -9.70
N VAL A 355 16.31 15.91 -8.81
CA VAL A 355 17.72 16.01 -9.13
C VAL A 355 17.94 15.12 -10.33
N ALA A 356 18.23 15.71 -11.47
CA ALA A 356 18.58 14.99 -12.67
C ALA A 356 19.79 14.13 -12.34
N VAL A 357 19.56 12.86 -12.07
CA VAL A 357 20.61 11.86 -11.96
C VAL A 357 21.32 11.86 -13.31
N PRO A 358 22.64 12.07 -13.39
CA PRO A 358 23.34 12.08 -14.66
C PRO A 358 23.07 10.78 -15.38
N THR A 359 22.59 10.87 -16.59
CA THR A 359 22.23 9.78 -17.50
C THR A 359 23.45 8.90 -17.75
N SER A 360 23.63 7.90 -16.93
CA SER A 360 24.45 6.73 -17.24
C SER A 360 23.52 5.72 -17.86
N GLN A 361 23.67 5.51 -19.14
CA GLN A 361 23.13 4.48 -20.04
C GLN A 361 21.86 3.77 -19.58
N ALA A 362 20.78 4.06 -20.27
CA ALA A 362 19.45 3.47 -20.12
C ALA A 362 19.52 1.93 -20.20
N GLN A 363 19.41 1.29 -19.04
CA GLN A 363 18.84 -0.04 -18.95
C GLN A 363 17.30 0.10 -18.87
N PRO A 364 16.52 -0.83 -19.43
CA PRO A 364 15.07 -0.74 -19.44
C PRO A 364 14.56 -0.67 -17.99
N VAL A 365 13.73 0.35 -17.73
CA VAL A 365 13.12 0.62 -16.44
C VAL A 365 12.31 -0.60 -16.01
N GLY A 366 12.85 -1.35 -15.04
CA GLY A 366 12.18 -2.44 -14.36
C GLY A 366 11.10 -1.90 -13.43
N GLN A 367 10.09 -2.74 -13.22
CA GLN A 367 8.98 -2.58 -12.28
C GLN A 367 9.46 -2.06 -10.90
N PRO A 368 8.60 -1.35 -10.13
CA PRO A 368 8.98 -0.78 -8.83
C PRO A 368 9.55 -1.84 -7.89
N ALA A 369 10.63 -1.48 -7.19
CA ALA A 369 11.31 -2.35 -6.24
C ALA A 369 10.30 -2.92 -5.23
N SER A 370 9.93 -4.17 -5.42
CA SER A 370 9.05 -4.88 -4.50
C SER A 370 9.77 -5.04 -3.16
N ALA A 371 9.02 -5.28 -2.08
CA ALA A 371 9.63 -5.62 -0.79
C ALA A 371 10.61 -6.82 -0.90
N LEU A 372 10.46 -7.61 -1.95
CA LEU A 372 11.37 -8.67 -2.36
C LEU A 372 12.72 -8.10 -2.86
N GLU A 373 12.72 -7.01 -3.63
CA GLU A 373 13.96 -6.36 -4.10
C GLU A 373 14.75 -5.73 -2.97
N ILE A 374 14.08 -5.13 -1.99
CA ILE A 374 14.73 -4.61 -0.77
C ILE A 374 15.41 -5.73 0.02
N LEU A 375 14.76 -6.88 0.15
CA LEU A 375 15.34 -8.08 0.76
C LEU A 375 16.58 -8.53 -0.05
N LEU A 376 16.49 -8.52 -1.37
CA LEU A 376 17.56 -8.92 -2.28
C LEU A 376 18.76 -7.97 -2.21
N ASP A 377 18.55 -6.67 -2.09
CA ASP A 377 19.62 -5.68 -1.93
C ASP A 377 20.34 -5.87 -0.58
N GLY A 378 19.61 -6.16 0.48
CA GLY A 378 20.17 -6.54 1.78
C GLY A 378 21.04 -7.80 1.73
N VAL A 379 20.63 -8.80 0.95
CA VAL A 379 21.39 -10.05 0.72
C VAL A 379 22.62 -9.76 -0.11
N GLU A 380 22.53 -8.97 -1.18
CA GLU A 380 23.66 -8.61 -2.03
C GLU A 380 24.75 -7.86 -1.27
N ALA A 381 24.36 -6.96 -0.37
CA ALA A 381 25.30 -6.24 0.51
C ALA A 381 26.04 -7.19 1.47
N ARG A 382 25.45 -8.32 1.84
CA ARG A 382 26.10 -9.35 2.69
C ARG A 382 27.01 -10.25 1.88
N VAL A 383 26.57 -10.70 0.71
CA VAL A 383 27.37 -11.53 -0.22
C VAL A 383 28.66 -10.82 -0.65
N ARG A 384 28.62 -9.46 -0.81
CA ARG A 384 29.83 -8.67 -1.14
C ARG A 384 30.80 -8.49 0.03
N ARG A 385 30.40 -8.74 1.27
CA ARG A 385 31.24 -8.57 2.48
C ARG A 385 31.87 -9.86 2.98
N GLY A 386 31.43 -11.01 2.52
CA GLY A 386 31.97 -12.33 2.81
C GLY A 386 32.91 -12.82 1.71
#